data_cbcfc6329908588cb315871586219c92
#
_entry.id   cbcfc6329908588cb315871586219c92
#
_cell.length_a   1.000
_cell.length_b   1.000
_cell.length_c   1.000
_cell.angle_alpha   90.00
_cell.angle_beta   90.00
_cell.angle_gamma   90.00
#
_symmetry.space_group_name_H-M   'P 1'
#
loop_
_entity.id
_entity.type
_entity.pdbx_description
1 polymer ?
#
loop_
_entity_poly.entity_id
_entity_poly.type
_entity_poly.pdbx_seq_one_letter_code
_entity_poly.pdbx_strand_id
1 'polypeptide(L)'
;MYVVSNFRAGLGVGSFGELAARASGSFGDERAGAMIADPEFVQFHPTGMVWPLSVKGILVTEGVRGDGGVLKNSEGKRFMFDYIPEVFKGQYAETEEEADQWLKDNDSARRTPDLLPRDEVARAINSEVKAGRGTPHGGVYLDIASRMTPEEIKKRLPSMYHQFMELAEVDITKDEMEVGPTCHYVMGGIEVDPDTGGALTPGLFAAGECSGGMHGSNRLGGNSLSDLLVFGRRAGLGAADYVRALSNRPAVSDAAVEAATTSALAPFEPKPNAENPYTLHAELQETMNDLVGIIRKEAEIEQALAKLDEFKKRYANVVVDGGRIFNPGWHLAIDMRNMLLVSECVAKAALQRTESRGGHTRDDHPDMDANWRNTLLVCRTAPGQDPETEVPDVTVTPETQLPMRADLLATFELSELKKYYTAQELAEHPEWSS
;
A
#
# COMPACT_ATOMS: atom_id res chain seq x y z
N MET A 1 -1.99 10.10 4.02
CA MET A 1 -3.38 9.99 3.56
C MET A 1 -3.72 8.60 3.05
N TYR A 2 -2.80 7.96 2.39
CA TYR A 2 -3.14 6.92 1.42
C TYR A 2 -3.05 5.51 1.98
N VAL A 3 -2.10 5.22 2.85
CA VAL A 3 -2.05 3.92 3.55
C VAL A 3 -3.34 3.66 4.32
N VAL A 4 -3.91 4.72 4.89
CA VAL A 4 -5.09 4.65 5.75
C VAL A 4 -6.41 4.64 4.96
N SER A 5 -6.50 5.26 3.77
CA SER A 5 -7.76 5.36 3.02
C SER A 5 -8.02 4.23 2.02
N ASN A 6 -6.97 3.63 1.44
CA ASN A 6 -7.15 2.54 0.49
C ASN A 6 -7.46 1.19 1.14
N PHE A 7 -7.10 1.01 2.39
CA PHE A 7 -7.62 -0.08 3.20
C PHE A 7 -9.17 -0.04 3.35
N ARG A 8 -9.80 1.08 2.99
CA ARG A 8 -11.26 1.24 2.99
C ARG A 8 -11.95 0.66 1.75
N ALA A 9 -11.25 0.50 0.64
CA ALA A 9 -11.83 0.07 -0.65
C ALA A 9 -11.86 -1.45 -0.86
N GLY A 10 -11.10 -2.23 -0.08
CA GLY A 10 -11.10 -3.68 -0.18
C GLY A 10 -11.28 -4.31 1.21
N LEU A 11 -12.47 -4.81 1.53
CA LEU A 11 -12.78 -5.48 2.80
C LEU A 11 -12.04 -4.88 4.00
N GLY A 12 -12.33 -3.64 4.21
CA GLY A 12 -12.06 -2.79 5.36
C GLY A 12 -10.78 -3.02 6.16
N VAL A 13 -9.99 -1.94 6.29
CA VAL A 13 -8.98 -1.78 7.35
C VAL A 13 -9.53 -2.20 8.72
N GLY A 14 -10.85 -2.03 8.93
CA GLY A 14 -11.55 -2.56 10.07
C GLY A 14 -11.29 -4.05 10.28
N SER A 15 -11.39 -4.88 9.24
CA SER A 15 -11.17 -6.31 9.38
C SER A 15 -9.70 -6.68 9.57
N PHE A 16 -8.76 -5.97 8.93
CA PHE A 16 -7.33 -6.28 9.04
C PHE A 16 -6.75 -5.88 10.41
N GLY A 17 -6.93 -4.64 10.83
CA GLY A 17 -6.49 -4.18 12.15
C GLY A 17 -7.30 -4.82 13.28
N GLU A 18 -8.61 -5.02 13.10
CA GLU A 18 -9.48 -5.69 14.07
C GLU A 18 -9.15 -7.18 14.23
N LEU A 19 -8.84 -7.89 13.14
CA LEU A 19 -8.40 -9.28 13.21
C LEU A 19 -7.01 -9.40 13.85
N ALA A 20 -6.09 -8.50 13.55
CA ALA A 20 -4.78 -8.45 14.20
C ALA A 20 -4.91 -8.13 15.69
N ALA A 21 -5.74 -7.16 16.06
CA ALA A 21 -5.97 -6.78 17.46
C ALA A 21 -6.79 -7.83 18.24
N ARG A 22 -7.87 -8.36 17.66
CA ARG A 22 -8.73 -9.38 18.31
C ARG A 22 -8.06 -10.74 18.42
N ALA A 23 -7.24 -11.12 17.44
CA ALA A 23 -6.51 -12.37 17.51
C ALA A 23 -5.45 -12.37 18.63
N SER A 24 -4.93 -11.21 19.03
CA SER A 24 -3.99 -11.09 20.14
C SER A 24 -4.63 -11.16 21.53
N GLY A 25 -5.93 -10.79 21.68
CA GLY A 25 -6.61 -10.68 22.98
C GLY A 25 -7.45 -11.88 23.40
N SER A 26 -7.92 -12.72 22.47
CA SER A 26 -8.94 -13.75 22.78
C SER A 26 -8.39 -15.13 23.16
N PHE A 27 -7.09 -15.38 23.07
CA PHE A 27 -6.52 -16.73 23.16
C PHE A 27 -5.32 -16.85 24.12
N GLY A 28 -5.38 -16.34 25.30
CA GLY A 28 -4.40 -16.59 26.36
C GLY A 28 -2.91 -16.44 25.98
N ASP A 29 -2.04 -16.29 26.94
CA ASP A 29 -0.61 -15.93 26.79
C ASP A 29 0.24 -16.83 25.87
N GLU A 30 -0.24 -17.98 25.44
CA GLU A 30 0.49 -18.94 24.61
C GLU A 30 0.05 -18.97 23.13
N ARG A 31 -0.98 -18.22 22.74
CA ARG A 31 -1.47 -18.19 21.36
C ARG A 31 -1.23 -16.82 20.74
N ALA A 32 -0.14 -16.73 19.99
CA ALA A 32 0.18 -15.54 19.23
C ALA A 32 -1.01 -15.10 18.37
N GLY A 33 -1.38 -13.83 18.42
CA GLY A 33 -2.35 -13.21 17.54
C GLY A 33 -1.94 -13.27 16.06
N ALA A 34 -2.75 -12.75 15.17
CA ALA A 34 -2.39 -12.64 13.78
C ALA A 34 -1.09 -11.82 13.63
N MET A 35 -0.16 -12.33 12.87
CA MET A 35 1.10 -11.65 12.55
C MET A 35 0.94 -10.90 11.23
N ILE A 36 1.48 -9.70 11.16
CA ILE A 36 1.50 -8.88 9.96
C ILE A 36 2.93 -8.85 9.43
N ALA A 37 3.15 -9.44 8.26
CA ALA A 37 4.45 -9.48 7.62
C ALA A 37 4.62 -8.32 6.62
N ASP A 38 5.78 -7.70 6.63
CA ASP A 38 6.27 -6.72 5.65
C ASP A 38 5.30 -5.55 5.34
N PRO A 39 4.66 -4.89 6.35
CA PRO A 39 3.70 -3.82 6.10
C PRO A 39 4.32 -2.55 5.51
N GLU A 40 5.65 -2.41 5.55
CA GLU A 40 6.39 -1.28 4.97
C GLU A 40 6.39 -1.26 3.45
N PHE A 41 6.09 -2.38 2.79
CA PHE A 41 5.99 -2.44 1.34
C PHE A 41 4.63 -1.93 0.86
N VAL A 42 4.60 -0.63 0.59
CA VAL A 42 3.40 0.08 0.12
C VAL A 42 3.61 0.54 -1.31
N GLN A 43 2.78 0.05 -2.23
CA GLN A 43 2.80 0.48 -3.63
C GLN A 43 1.97 1.73 -3.82
N PHE A 44 2.58 2.77 -4.40
CA PHE A 44 1.89 3.96 -4.83
C PHE A 44 1.55 3.87 -6.33
N HIS A 45 0.29 4.13 -6.68
CA HIS A 45 -0.06 4.35 -8.07
C HIS A 45 0.37 5.76 -8.45
N PRO A 46 1.10 5.97 -9.55
CA PRO A 46 1.66 7.28 -9.87
C PRO A 46 0.60 8.33 -10.17
N THR A 47 -0.55 7.92 -10.67
CA THR A 47 -1.59 8.83 -11.14
C THR A 47 -2.91 8.62 -10.40
N GLY A 48 -3.17 9.42 -9.38
CA GLY A 48 -4.47 9.67 -8.76
C GLY A 48 -4.88 11.11 -8.97
N MET A 49 -6.16 11.43 -8.91
CA MET A 49 -6.64 12.82 -8.94
C MET A 49 -6.10 13.58 -7.73
N VAL A 50 -5.61 14.79 -7.92
CA VAL A 50 -5.15 15.65 -6.80
C VAL A 50 -6.13 16.76 -6.49
N TRP A 51 -7.02 17.09 -7.41
CA TRP A 51 -8.03 18.13 -7.30
C TRP A 51 -9.35 17.71 -7.97
N PRO A 52 -10.50 18.16 -7.43
CA PRO A 52 -10.72 18.82 -6.14
C PRO A 52 -10.44 17.91 -4.93
N LEU A 53 -10.27 18.49 -3.74
CA LEU A 53 -9.92 17.74 -2.51
C LEU A 53 -10.92 16.64 -2.16
N SER A 54 -12.20 16.80 -2.51
CA SER A 54 -13.26 15.81 -2.27
C SER A 54 -13.05 14.50 -3.01
N VAL A 55 -12.28 14.50 -4.10
CA VAL A 55 -11.99 13.33 -4.95
C VAL A 55 -10.49 13.02 -5.02
N LYS A 56 -9.69 13.68 -4.19
CA LYS A 56 -8.27 13.45 -4.11
C LYS A 56 -7.98 11.97 -3.79
N GLY A 57 -7.12 11.36 -4.60
CA GLY A 57 -6.72 9.95 -4.47
C GLY A 57 -7.54 8.99 -5.35
N ILE A 58 -8.60 9.43 -6.02
CA ILE A 58 -9.30 8.58 -6.98
C ILE A 58 -8.35 8.23 -8.13
N LEU A 59 -8.30 6.94 -8.45
CA LEU A 59 -7.34 6.40 -9.42
C LEU A 59 -7.58 6.94 -10.84
N VAL A 60 -6.50 7.39 -11.47
CA VAL A 60 -6.44 7.65 -12.92
C VAL A 60 -5.69 6.49 -13.56
N THR A 61 -6.38 5.71 -14.40
CA THR A 61 -5.85 4.46 -14.94
C THR A 61 -4.53 4.66 -15.71
N GLU A 62 -3.64 3.68 -15.60
CA GLU A 62 -2.41 3.59 -16.41
C GLU A 62 -2.71 3.60 -17.91
N GLY A 63 -3.92 3.18 -18.31
CA GLY A 63 -4.36 3.21 -19.70
C GLY A 63 -4.22 4.58 -20.38
N VAL A 64 -4.38 5.69 -19.63
CA VAL A 64 -4.16 7.03 -20.19
C VAL A 64 -2.72 7.20 -20.71
N ARG A 65 -1.72 6.75 -19.92
CA ARG A 65 -0.31 6.78 -20.33
C ARG A 65 -0.01 5.72 -21.39
N GLY A 66 -0.66 4.56 -21.31
CA GLY A 66 -0.58 3.50 -22.32
C GLY A 66 -1.13 3.91 -23.67
N ASP A 67 -2.15 4.75 -23.70
CA ASP A 67 -2.71 5.33 -24.92
C ASP A 67 -1.96 6.60 -25.40
N GLY A 68 -0.86 6.98 -24.76
CA GLY A 68 0.03 8.05 -25.20
C GLY A 68 -0.03 9.32 -24.39
N GLY A 69 -0.74 9.36 -23.27
CA GLY A 69 -0.70 10.47 -22.33
C GLY A 69 0.70 10.65 -21.74
N VAL A 70 1.14 11.90 -21.65
CA VAL A 70 2.49 12.27 -21.19
C VAL A 70 2.44 13.07 -19.91
N LEU A 71 3.41 12.83 -19.02
CA LEU A 71 3.55 13.55 -17.77
C LEU A 71 4.39 14.81 -17.95
N LYS A 72 3.85 15.96 -17.52
CA LYS A 72 4.50 17.27 -17.57
C LYS A 72 4.53 17.92 -16.20
N ASN A 73 5.61 18.60 -15.87
CA ASN A 73 5.69 19.47 -14.71
C ASN A 73 5.02 20.84 -14.96
N SER A 74 5.00 21.72 -13.95
CA SER A 74 4.40 23.07 -14.07
C SER A 74 5.09 23.99 -15.09
N GLU A 75 6.30 23.64 -15.52
CA GLU A 75 7.05 24.34 -16.57
C GLU A 75 6.72 23.81 -17.98
N GLY A 76 5.82 22.81 -18.08
CA GLY A 76 5.46 22.17 -19.35
C GLY A 76 6.46 21.13 -19.86
N LYS A 77 7.50 20.80 -19.08
CA LYS A 77 8.52 19.82 -19.45
C LYS A 77 8.03 18.40 -19.25
N ARG A 78 8.24 17.51 -20.22
CA ARG A 78 8.12 16.05 -20.07
C ARG A 78 9.30 15.54 -19.25
N PHE A 79 9.14 15.51 -17.92
CA PHE A 79 10.25 15.31 -16.99
C PHE A 79 10.71 13.85 -16.84
N MET A 80 9.90 12.87 -17.25
CA MET A 80 10.21 11.45 -17.04
C MET A 80 11.54 10.99 -17.64
N PHE A 81 12.03 11.66 -18.68
CA PHE A 81 13.34 11.39 -19.29
C PHE A 81 14.52 11.65 -18.34
N ASP A 82 14.37 12.58 -17.38
CA ASP A 82 15.41 12.89 -16.39
C ASP A 82 15.49 11.84 -15.27
N TYR A 83 14.48 10.96 -15.16
CA TYR A 83 14.30 10.01 -14.06
C TYR A 83 14.43 8.54 -14.49
N ILE A 84 14.98 8.26 -15.67
CA ILE A 84 15.20 6.88 -16.12
C ILE A 84 16.36 6.29 -15.31
N PRO A 85 16.12 5.29 -14.43
CA PRO A 85 17.20 4.63 -13.70
C PRO A 85 18.19 3.95 -14.64
N GLU A 86 19.47 3.89 -14.24
CA GLU A 86 20.54 3.31 -15.05
C GLU A 86 20.22 1.89 -15.53
N VAL A 87 19.60 1.09 -14.65
CA VAL A 87 19.19 -0.30 -14.93
C VAL A 87 18.15 -0.40 -16.06
N PHE A 88 17.40 0.66 -16.33
CA PHE A 88 16.39 0.72 -17.38
C PHE A 88 16.84 1.47 -18.61
N LYS A 89 18.00 2.16 -18.58
CA LYS A 89 18.60 2.74 -19.80
C LYS A 89 18.80 1.63 -20.83
N GLY A 90 18.44 1.89 -22.05
CA GLY A 90 18.43 0.88 -23.13
C GLY A 90 17.10 0.17 -23.34
N GLN A 91 16.21 0.12 -22.37
CA GLN A 91 14.84 -0.40 -22.54
C GLN A 91 13.82 0.71 -22.80
N TYR A 92 14.11 1.93 -22.35
CA TYR A 92 13.24 3.09 -22.46
C TYR A 92 13.84 4.16 -23.36
N ALA A 93 12.97 4.90 -24.04
CA ALA A 93 13.35 6.02 -24.91
C ALA A 93 14.05 7.13 -24.12
N GLU A 94 15.07 7.72 -24.71
CA GLU A 94 15.84 8.82 -24.12
C GLU A 94 15.44 10.19 -24.68
N THR A 95 14.65 10.21 -25.75
CA THR A 95 14.12 11.44 -26.35
C THR A 95 12.62 11.38 -26.57
N GLU A 96 12.00 12.56 -26.68
CA GLU A 96 10.56 12.67 -26.93
C GLU A 96 10.18 12.08 -28.29
N GLU A 97 11.00 12.30 -29.31
CA GLU A 97 10.78 11.80 -30.67
C GLU A 97 10.78 10.27 -30.70
N GLU A 98 11.71 9.62 -29.99
CA GLU A 98 11.77 8.17 -29.86
C GLU A 98 10.56 7.61 -29.13
N ALA A 99 10.19 8.23 -28.02
CA ALA A 99 8.99 7.85 -27.26
C ALA A 99 7.70 7.99 -28.09
N ASP A 100 7.61 9.06 -28.88
CA ASP A 100 6.48 9.28 -29.77
C ASP A 100 6.47 8.33 -30.98
N GLN A 101 7.63 7.84 -31.40
CA GLN A 101 7.74 6.80 -32.42
C GLN A 101 7.26 5.46 -31.87
N TRP A 102 7.62 5.10 -30.64
CA TRP A 102 7.14 3.87 -29.97
C TRP A 102 5.61 3.80 -29.91
N LEU A 103 4.94 4.92 -29.63
CA LEU A 103 3.47 4.97 -29.60
C LEU A 103 2.81 4.68 -30.97
N LYS A 104 3.52 4.94 -32.07
CA LYS A 104 3.03 4.63 -33.43
C LYS A 104 3.31 3.20 -33.83
N ASP A 105 4.46 2.68 -33.42
CA ASP A 105 4.94 1.35 -33.74
C ASP A 105 5.86 0.86 -32.62
N ASN A 106 5.33 -0.03 -31.78
CA ASN A 106 6.01 -0.53 -30.56
C ASN A 106 7.30 -1.31 -30.87
N ASP A 107 7.44 -1.84 -32.09
CA ASP A 107 8.60 -2.63 -32.48
C ASP A 107 9.75 -1.76 -33.06
N SER A 108 9.47 -0.48 -33.36
CA SER A 108 10.42 0.41 -34.05
C SER A 108 11.24 1.30 -33.13
N ALA A 109 10.91 1.39 -31.83
CA ALA A 109 11.57 2.28 -30.87
C ALA A 109 11.48 1.73 -29.44
N ARG A 110 12.26 2.30 -28.51
CA ARG A 110 12.20 1.94 -27.11
C ARG A 110 10.96 2.55 -26.45
N ARG A 111 10.46 1.88 -25.41
CA ARG A 111 9.24 2.24 -24.68
C ARG A 111 9.32 3.63 -24.06
N THR A 112 8.20 4.38 -24.05
CA THR A 112 8.15 5.69 -23.39
C THR A 112 8.43 5.61 -21.89
N PRO A 113 9.24 6.53 -21.29
CA PRO A 113 9.51 6.54 -19.86
C PRO A 113 8.28 6.90 -19.00
N ASP A 114 7.21 7.44 -19.57
CA ASP A 114 5.93 7.61 -18.88
C ASP A 114 5.32 6.27 -18.42
N LEU A 115 5.82 5.14 -18.94
CA LEU A 115 5.43 3.77 -18.59
C LEU A 115 6.53 2.99 -17.84
N LEU A 116 7.47 3.67 -17.19
CA LEU A 116 8.36 3.07 -16.21
C LEU A 116 7.55 2.35 -15.10
N PRO A 117 8.15 1.43 -14.32
CA PRO A 117 7.51 0.85 -13.15
C PRO A 117 6.83 1.91 -12.27
N ARG A 118 5.71 1.56 -11.68
CA ARG A 118 4.84 2.52 -10.96
C ARG A 118 5.55 3.27 -9.85
N ASP A 119 6.41 2.61 -9.13
CA ASP A 119 7.22 3.18 -8.06
C ASP A 119 8.23 4.21 -8.59
N GLU A 120 8.85 3.95 -9.76
CA GLU A 120 9.74 4.93 -10.41
C GLU A 120 9.00 6.19 -10.82
N VAL A 121 7.84 6.03 -11.49
CA VAL A 121 7.02 7.17 -11.89
C VAL A 121 6.50 7.94 -10.67
N ALA A 122 6.09 7.25 -9.61
CA ALA A 122 5.62 7.88 -8.38
C ALA A 122 6.74 8.68 -7.68
N ARG A 123 7.97 8.13 -7.62
CA ARG A 123 9.14 8.85 -7.10
C ARG A 123 9.50 10.08 -7.94
N ALA A 124 9.46 9.95 -9.26
CA ALA A 124 9.74 11.06 -10.19
C ALA A 124 8.73 12.22 -9.97
N ILE A 125 7.43 11.91 -9.92
CA ILE A 125 6.38 12.91 -9.65
C ILE A 125 6.59 13.56 -8.27
N ASN A 126 6.85 12.77 -7.23
CA ASN A 126 7.10 13.30 -5.89
C ASN A 126 8.34 14.22 -5.86
N SER A 127 9.38 13.90 -6.61
CA SER A 127 10.59 14.70 -6.73
C SER A 127 10.33 16.03 -7.43
N GLU A 128 9.53 16.05 -8.51
CA GLU A 128 9.10 17.28 -9.19
C GLU A 128 8.29 18.19 -8.25
N VAL A 129 7.33 17.62 -7.51
CA VAL A 129 6.52 18.37 -6.54
C VAL A 129 7.39 18.94 -5.42
N LYS A 130 8.28 18.14 -4.82
CA LYS A 130 9.20 18.60 -3.76
C LYS A 130 10.19 19.67 -4.26
N ALA A 131 10.57 19.63 -5.53
CA ALA A 131 11.43 20.64 -6.15
C ALA A 131 10.70 21.95 -6.55
N GLY A 132 9.40 22.07 -6.22
CA GLY A 132 8.58 23.25 -6.53
C GLY A 132 8.13 23.34 -8.00
N ARG A 133 8.28 22.27 -8.77
CA ARG A 133 7.82 22.17 -10.16
C ARG A 133 6.51 21.39 -10.29
N GLY A 134 5.80 21.20 -9.19
CA GLY A 134 4.46 20.63 -9.16
C GLY A 134 3.38 21.61 -9.57
N THR A 135 2.15 21.10 -9.77
CA THR A 135 0.94 21.90 -9.97
C THR A 135 0.52 22.60 -8.67
N PRO A 136 -0.36 23.61 -8.73
CA PRO A 136 -0.84 24.31 -7.54
C PRO A 136 -1.46 23.40 -6.47
N HIS A 137 -1.97 22.24 -6.86
CA HIS A 137 -2.62 21.28 -5.95
C HIS A 137 -1.71 20.11 -5.53
N GLY A 138 -0.39 20.20 -5.82
CA GLY A 138 0.61 19.24 -5.36
C GLY A 138 0.69 17.96 -6.22
N GLY A 139 0.47 18.09 -7.52
CA GLY A 139 0.62 17.03 -8.51
C GLY A 139 1.49 17.45 -9.68
N VAL A 140 1.28 16.79 -10.81
CA VAL A 140 1.82 17.10 -12.16
C VAL A 140 0.69 17.04 -13.17
N TYR A 141 0.95 17.53 -14.40
CA TYR A 141 -0.02 17.44 -15.47
C TYR A 141 0.12 16.11 -16.21
N LEU A 142 -1.01 15.48 -16.53
CA LEU A 142 -1.12 14.34 -17.44
C LEU A 142 -1.90 14.80 -18.68
N ASP A 143 -1.18 14.93 -19.78
CA ASP A 143 -1.69 15.47 -21.03
C ASP A 143 -2.00 14.35 -22.02
N ILE A 144 -3.27 14.16 -22.34
CA ILE A 144 -3.76 13.33 -23.44
C ILE A 144 -4.38 14.18 -24.55
N ALA A 145 -4.81 15.42 -24.22
CA ALA A 145 -5.48 16.31 -25.16
C ALA A 145 -4.61 16.68 -26.37
N SER A 146 -3.31 16.87 -26.15
CA SER A 146 -2.36 17.15 -27.26
C SER A 146 -1.95 15.90 -28.05
N ARG A 147 -2.35 14.71 -27.59
CA ARG A 147 -1.86 13.42 -28.12
C ARG A 147 -2.86 12.71 -29.02
N MET A 148 -4.16 12.96 -28.83
CA MET A 148 -5.26 12.30 -29.52
C MET A 148 -6.36 13.28 -29.89
N THR A 149 -7.17 12.91 -30.90
CA THR A 149 -8.40 13.66 -31.21
C THR A 149 -9.46 13.49 -30.10
N PRO A 150 -10.35 14.47 -29.90
CA PRO A 150 -11.46 14.37 -28.92
C PRO A 150 -12.31 13.11 -29.08
N GLU A 151 -12.53 12.67 -30.32
CA GLU A 151 -13.31 11.47 -30.64
C GLU A 151 -12.58 10.19 -30.19
N GLU A 152 -11.27 10.13 -30.41
CA GLU A 152 -10.45 9.00 -29.98
C GLU A 152 -10.37 8.93 -28.46
N ILE A 153 -10.16 10.05 -27.76
CA ILE A 153 -10.15 10.10 -26.29
C ILE A 153 -11.44 9.56 -25.72
N LYS A 154 -12.60 10.04 -26.18
CA LYS A 154 -13.93 9.59 -25.74
C LYS A 154 -14.18 8.12 -26.04
N LYS A 155 -13.62 7.59 -27.13
CA LYS A 155 -13.77 6.19 -27.53
C LYS A 155 -12.87 5.26 -26.71
N ARG A 156 -11.60 5.64 -26.48
CA ARG A 156 -10.61 4.78 -25.79
C ARG A 156 -10.67 4.91 -24.27
N LEU A 157 -10.95 6.11 -23.77
CA LEU A 157 -10.91 6.47 -22.37
C LEU A 157 -12.27 6.99 -21.83
N PRO A 158 -13.41 6.32 -22.15
CA PRO A 158 -14.73 6.83 -21.78
C PRO A 158 -14.90 7.01 -20.28
N SER A 159 -14.38 6.08 -19.47
CA SER A 159 -14.47 6.16 -18.01
C SER A 159 -13.68 7.35 -17.45
N MET A 160 -12.50 7.66 -17.99
CA MET A 160 -11.70 8.80 -17.56
C MET A 160 -12.33 10.12 -17.99
N TYR A 161 -12.89 10.18 -19.22
CA TYR A 161 -13.63 11.34 -19.66
C TYR A 161 -14.78 11.68 -18.71
N HIS A 162 -15.64 10.70 -18.38
CA HIS A 162 -16.73 10.89 -17.43
C HIS A 162 -16.23 11.22 -16.03
N GLN A 163 -15.22 10.53 -15.54
CA GLN A 163 -14.66 10.76 -14.20
C GLN A 163 -14.19 12.21 -14.02
N PHE A 164 -13.41 12.75 -14.96
CA PHE A 164 -12.91 14.11 -14.85
C PHE A 164 -14.00 15.15 -15.09
N MET A 165 -14.91 14.92 -16.04
CA MET A 165 -16.07 15.80 -16.27
C MET A 165 -16.97 15.90 -15.06
N GLU A 166 -17.32 14.79 -14.43
CA GLU A 166 -18.31 14.75 -13.34
C GLU A 166 -17.70 15.13 -11.98
N LEU A 167 -16.43 14.80 -11.74
CA LEU A 167 -15.80 14.96 -10.44
C LEU A 167 -14.92 16.22 -10.32
N ALA A 168 -14.42 16.74 -11.44
CA ALA A 168 -13.48 17.87 -11.45
C ALA A 168 -13.87 18.97 -12.44
N GLU A 169 -14.93 18.80 -13.22
CA GLU A 169 -15.35 19.71 -14.30
C GLU A 169 -14.25 19.96 -15.36
N VAL A 170 -13.37 18.96 -15.58
CA VAL A 170 -12.26 19.01 -16.53
C VAL A 170 -12.61 18.20 -17.78
N ASP A 171 -12.57 18.87 -18.96
CA ASP A 171 -12.73 18.21 -20.25
C ASP A 171 -11.35 17.73 -20.75
N ILE A 172 -11.01 16.47 -20.47
CA ILE A 172 -9.72 15.87 -20.83
C ILE A 172 -9.45 15.79 -22.34
N THR A 173 -10.42 16.19 -23.18
CA THR A 173 -10.23 16.34 -24.61
C THR A 173 -9.65 17.71 -24.98
N LYS A 174 -9.50 18.63 -24.03
CA LYS A 174 -9.02 20.00 -24.21
C LYS A 174 -7.98 20.39 -23.18
N ASP A 175 -8.16 19.92 -21.94
CA ASP A 175 -7.39 20.33 -20.78
C ASP A 175 -6.57 19.17 -20.24
N GLU A 176 -5.43 19.49 -19.62
CA GLU A 176 -4.57 18.52 -18.92
C GLU A 176 -5.21 18.12 -17.59
N MET A 177 -5.01 16.85 -17.19
CA MET A 177 -5.43 16.33 -15.90
C MET A 177 -4.38 16.63 -14.83
N GLU A 178 -4.75 17.14 -13.66
CA GLU A 178 -3.85 17.18 -12.53
C GLU A 178 -3.83 15.83 -11.80
N VAL A 179 -2.68 15.21 -11.75
CA VAL A 179 -2.48 13.88 -11.16
C VAL A 179 -1.29 13.85 -10.22
N GLY A 180 -1.32 12.94 -9.27
CA GLY A 180 -0.21 12.72 -8.35
C GLY A 180 -0.24 11.32 -7.76
N PRO A 181 0.85 10.89 -7.08
CA PRO A 181 0.91 9.58 -6.49
C PRO A 181 -0.19 9.38 -5.44
N THR A 182 -0.80 8.20 -5.48
CA THR A 182 -1.78 7.77 -4.48
C THR A 182 -1.43 6.38 -3.97
N CYS A 183 -1.60 6.16 -2.66
CA CYS A 183 -1.46 4.83 -2.08
C CYS A 183 -2.46 3.90 -2.75
N HIS A 184 -1.99 2.74 -3.21
CA HIS A 184 -2.76 1.88 -4.08
C HIS A 184 -2.85 0.45 -3.57
N TYR A 185 -1.73 -0.14 -3.12
CA TYR A 185 -1.68 -1.54 -2.72
C TYR A 185 -0.62 -1.77 -1.64
N VAL A 186 -0.94 -2.58 -0.64
CA VAL A 186 0.01 -3.03 0.37
C VAL A 186 0.40 -4.48 0.05
N MET A 187 1.71 -4.74 -0.12
CA MET A 187 2.21 -6.09 -0.40
C MET A 187 2.32 -6.93 0.86
N GLY A 188 2.56 -6.28 2.00
CA GLY A 188 2.49 -6.92 3.32
C GLY A 188 1.07 -7.27 3.73
N GLY A 189 0.93 -8.03 4.80
CA GLY A 189 -0.38 -8.44 5.29
C GLY A 189 -0.30 -9.56 6.32
N ILE A 190 -1.44 -10.15 6.65
CA ILE A 190 -1.51 -11.29 7.56
C ILE A 190 -0.65 -12.43 7.00
N GLU A 191 0.26 -12.94 7.83
CA GLU A 191 1.05 -14.11 7.47
C GLU A 191 0.17 -15.34 7.44
N VAL A 192 0.20 -16.06 6.31
CA VAL A 192 -0.65 -17.23 6.06
C VAL A 192 0.14 -18.37 5.43
N ASP A 193 -0.32 -19.58 5.70
CA ASP A 193 0.13 -20.76 4.97
C ASP A 193 -0.31 -20.66 3.49
N PRO A 194 0.60 -20.80 2.52
CA PRO A 194 0.30 -20.56 1.11
C PRO A 194 -0.66 -21.59 0.49
N ASP A 195 -0.81 -22.76 1.08
CA ASP A 195 -1.68 -23.81 0.54
C ASP A 195 -3.11 -23.73 1.07
N THR A 196 -3.27 -23.28 2.31
CA THR A 196 -4.56 -23.25 3.00
C THR A 196 -5.11 -21.85 3.25
N GLY A 197 -4.26 -20.80 3.14
CA GLY A 197 -4.61 -19.44 3.54
C GLY A 197 -4.83 -19.28 5.05
N GLY A 198 -4.50 -20.29 5.85
CA GLY A 198 -4.64 -20.27 7.30
C GLY A 198 -3.55 -19.42 7.96
N ALA A 199 -3.95 -18.51 8.86
CA ALA A 199 -3.01 -17.80 9.72
C ALA A 199 -2.53 -18.68 10.88
N LEU A 200 -1.50 -18.21 11.60
CA LEU A 200 -1.04 -18.89 12.82
C LEU A 200 -2.17 -19.02 13.87
N THR A 201 -3.05 -18.03 13.93
CA THR A 201 -4.25 -18.07 14.78
C THR A 201 -5.26 -19.07 14.25
N PRO A 202 -5.58 -20.15 14.99
CA PRO A 202 -6.50 -21.18 14.54
C PRO A 202 -7.89 -20.61 14.21
N GLY A 203 -8.40 -20.94 13.01
CA GLY A 203 -9.72 -20.48 12.54
C GLY A 203 -9.70 -19.12 11.85
N LEU A 204 -8.54 -18.45 11.76
CA LEU A 204 -8.34 -17.26 10.96
C LEU A 204 -7.75 -17.66 9.60
N PHE A 205 -8.32 -17.11 8.53
CA PHE A 205 -7.87 -17.31 7.15
C PHE A 205 -7.81 -15.95 6.45
N ALA A 206 -6.81 -15.74 5.60
CA ALA A 206 -6.69 -14.53 4.81
C ALA A 206 -6.28 -14.85 3.36
N ALA A 207 -6.75 -14.00 2.42
CA ALA A 207 -6.38 -14.06 1.02
C ALA A 207 -6.58 -12.70 0.34
N GLY A 208 -5.87 -12.44 -0.75
CA GLY A 208 -5.87 -11.16 -1.43
C GLY A 208 -5.01 -10.13 -0.70
N GLU A 209 -5.25 -8.86 -0.90
CA GLU A 209 -4.42 -7.75 -0.38
C GLU A 209 -4.21 -7.78 1.15
N CYS A 210 -5.11 -8.39 1.91
CA CYS A 210 -4.96 -8.51 3.37
C CYS A 210 -4.00 -9.61 3.82
N SER A 211 -3.49 -10.44 2.92
CA SER A 211 -2.50 -11.49 3.20
C SER A 211 -1.13 -11.09 2.63
N GLY A 212 -0.07 -11.28 3.42
CA GLY A 212 1.30 -10.94 3.06
C GLY A 212 2.04 -12.05 2.29
N GLY A 213 3.17 -11.68 1.67
CA GLY A 213 4.16 -12.61 1.12
C GLY A 213 4.02 -12.95 -0.37
N MET A 214 2.83 -12.87 -0.97
CA MET A 214 2.60 -13.32 -2.36
C MET A 214 3.22 -12.43 -3.42
N HIS A 215 3.43 -11.18 -3.13
CA HIS A 215 3.94 -10.19 -4.08
C HIS A 215 5.38 -9.74 -3.78
N GLY A 216 6.01 -10.29 -2.74
CA GLY A 216 7.32 -9.83 -2.28
C GLY A 216 7.31 -8.33 -1.97
N SER A 217 8.36 -7.63 -2.35
CA SER A 217 8.53 -6.21 -2.06
C SER A 217 7.76 -5.26 -3.00
N ASN A 218 7.26 -5.75 -4.14
CA ASN A 218 6.47 -4.93 -5.08
C ASN A 218 5.60 -5.78 -6.00
N ARG A 219 4.33 -5.43 -6.11
CA ARG A 219 3.35 -6.15 -6.92
C ARG A 219 3.42 -5.73 -8.39
N LEU A 220 3.44 -6.70 -9.31
CA LEU A 220 3.27 -6.45 -10.73
C LEU A 220 1.83 -6.01 -11.06
N GLY A 221 1.69 -5.09 -12.01
CA GLY A 221 0.39 -4.60 -12.45
C GLY A 221 -0.55 -5.74 -12.89
N GLY A 222 -1.80 -5.72 -12.43
CA GLY A 222 -2.81 -6.73 -12.75
C GLY A 222 -2.78 -7.98 -11.84
N ASN A 223 -1.66 -8.34 -11.21
CA ASN A 223 -1.53 -9.57 -10.43
C ASN A 223 -2.42 -9.64 -9.19
N SER A 224 -2.92 -8.52 -8.67
CA SER A 224 -3.90 -8.55 -7.58
C SER A 224 -5.16 -9.34 -7.93
N LEU A 225 -5.61 -9.29 -9.18
CA LEU A 225 -6.80 -10.04 -9.61
C LEU A 225 -6.56 -11.55 -9.65
N SER A 226 -5.37 -11.96 -10.11
CA SER A 226 -4.95 -13.38 -10.10
C SER A 226 -4.83 -13.92 -8.69
N ASP A 227 -4.25 -13.11 -7.77
CA ASP A 227 -4.14 -13.40 -6.35
C ASP A 227 -5.53 -13.66 -5.72
N LEU A 228 -6.46 -12.75 -5.88
CA LEU A 228 -7.83 -12.89 -5.37
C LEU A 228 -8.51 -14.21 -5.80
N LEU A 229 -8.32 -14.61 -7.04
CA LEU A 229 -8.93 -15.84 -7.58
C LEU A 229 -8.25 -17.09 -7.03
N VAL A 230 -6.93 -17.15 -7.04
CA VAL A 230 -6.16 -18.34 -6.66
C VAL A 230 -6.20 -18.54 -5.15
N PHE A 231 -5.75 -17.54 -4.40
CA PHE A 231 -5.61 -17.67 -2.94
C PHE A 231 -6.94 -17.53 -2.20
N GLY A 232 -7.91 -16.79 -2.75
CA GLY A 232 -9.28 -16.78 -2.23
C GLY A 232 -9.92 -18.18 -2.28
N ARG A 233 -9.69 -18.94 -3.38
CA ARG A 233 -10.12 -20.32 -3.45
C ARG A 233 -9.40 -21.23 -2.45
N ARG A 234 -8.07 -21.10 -2.31
CA ARG A 234 -7.28 -21.89 -1.33
C ARG A 234 -7.74 -21.62 0.09
N ALA A 235 -7.87 -20.36 0.49
CA ALA A 235 -8.34 -19.96 1.82
C ALA A 235 -9.77 -20.48 2.10
N GLY A 236 -10.66 -20.41 1.11
CA GLY A 236 -12.01 -20.95 1.24
C GLY A 236 -12.05 -22.47 1.45
N LEU A 237 -11.19 -23.23 0.74
CA LEU A 237 -11.05 -24.67 0.94
C LEU A 237 -10.41 -25.00 2.29
N GLY A 238 -9.33 -24.30 2.68
CA GLY A 238 -8.67 -24.47 3.97
C GLY A 238 -9.63 -24.20 5.16
N ALA A 239 -10.41 -23.11 5.08
CA ALA A 239 -11.43 -22.80 6.05
C ALA A 239 -12.52 -23.90 6.14
N ALA A 240 -12.97 -24.44 5.00
CA ALA A 240 -13.94 -25.52 4.97
C ALA A 240 -13.40 -26.81 5.60
N ASP A 241 -12.14 -27.15 5.31
CA ASP A 241 -11.48 -28.32 5.90
C ASP A 241 -11.26 -28.16 7.41
N TYR A 242 -10.85 -26.95 7.85
CA TYR A 242 -10.76 -26.63 9.27
C TYR A 242 -12.11 -26.83 9.99
N VAL A 243 -13.20 -26.29 9.43
CA VAL A 243 -14.54 -26.43 10.04
C VAL A 243 -14.99 -27.89 10.09
N ARG A 244 -14.70 -28.70 9.06
CA ARG A 244 -15.02 -30.14 9.04
C ARG A 244 -14.25 -30.93 10.08
N ALA A 245 -13.02 -30.50 10.41
CA ALA A 245 -12.18 -31.14 11.41
C ALA A 245 -12.58 -30.80 12.86
N LEU A 246 -13.40 -29.76 13.07
CA LEU A 246 -13.86 -29.40 14.41
C LEU A 246 -14.79 -30.47 14.99
N SER A 247 -14.48 -30.95 16.19
CA SER A 247 -15.33 -31.89 16.93
C SER A 247 -16.59 -31.23 17.47
N ASN A 248 -16.52 -29.94 17.80
CA ASN A 248 -17.62 -29.14 18.34
C ASN A 248 -17.63 -27.74 17.75
N ARG A 249 -18.80 -27.12 17.71
CA ARG A 249 -18.91 -25.69 17.34
C ARG A 249 -18.28 -24.84 18.45
N PRO A 250 -17.36 -23.88 18.11
CA PRO A 250 -16.83 -22.94 19.08
C PRO A 250 -17.97 -22.18 19.78
N ALA A 251 -17.91 -22.06 21.08
CA ALA A 251 -18.86 -21.28 21.87
C ALA A 251 -18.31 -19.84 22.02
N VAL A 252 -19.16 -18.85 21.76
CA VAL A 252 -18.86 -17.45 22.09
C VAL A 252 -19.43 -17.19 23.49
N SER A 253 -18.60 -16.65 24.40
CA SER A 253 -19.06 -16.31 25.73
C SER A 253 -19.87 -15.03 25.75
N ASP A 254 -20.88 -14.94 26.64
CA ASP A 254 -21.67 -13.71 26.82
C ASP A 254 -20.77 -12.52 27.19
N ALA A 255 -19.74 -12.76 28.01
CA ALA A 255 -18.75 -11.74 28.38
C ALA A 255 -17.99 -11.17 27.18
N ALA A 256 -17.60 -12.01 26.20
CA ALA A 256 -16.95 -11.54 24.98
C ALA A 256 -17.90 -10.70 24.11
N VAL A 257 -19.18 -11.08 24.03
CA VAL A 257 -20.21 -10.30 23.35
C VAL A 257 -20.43 -8.95 24.03
N GLU A 258 -20.48 -8.92 25.34
CA GLU A 258 -20.65 -7.69 26.14
C GLU A 258 -19.43 -6.74 25.96
N ALA A 259 -18.22 -7.27 26.05
CA ALA A 259 -16.99 -6.50 25.87
C ALA A 259 -16.95 -5.86 24.45
N ALA A 260 -17.19 -6.65 23.41
CA ALA A 260 -17.22 -6.16 22.03
C ALA A 260 -18.32 -5.09 21.80
N THR A 261 -19.50 -5.29 22.42
CA THR A 261 -20.61 -4.32 22.34
C THR A 261 -20.24 -3.01 23.04
N THR A 262 -19.66 -3.09 24.24
CA THR A 262 -19.21 -1.93 25.01
C THR A 262 -18.15 -1.14 24.24
N SER A 263 -17.14 -1.83 23.70
CA SER A 263 -16.09 -1.21 22.89
C SER A 263 -16.67 -0.50 21.65
N ALA A 264 -17.58 -1.17 20.93
CA ALA A 264 -18.19 -0.59 19.73
C ALA A 264 -19.05 0.64 20.04
N LEU A 265 -19.68 0.70 21.20
CA LEU A 265 -20.56 1.81 21.62
C LEU A 265 -19.82 2.91 22.40
N ALA A 266 -18.61 2.70 22.85
CA ALA A 266 -17.83 3.67 23.62
C ALA A 266 -17.71 5.07 22.97
N PRO A 267 -17.67 5.22 21.64
CA PRO A 267 -17.66 6.56 21.01
C PRO A 267 -18.94 7.37 21.24
N PHE A 268 -20.06 6.78 21.65
CA PHE A 268 -21.27 7.54 21.97
C PHE A 268 -21.31 8.06 23.42
N GLU A 269 -20.37 7.60 24.26
CA GLU A 269 -20.31 8.07 25.64
C GLU A 269 -19.67 9.45 25.73
N PRO A 270 -20.26 10.39 26.49
CA PRO A 270 -19.71 11.73 26.67
C PRO A 270 -18.32 11.69 27.33
N LYS A 271 -17.38 12.47 26.83
CA LYS A 271 -16.02 12.58 27.36
C LYS A 271 -15.65 14.04 27.63
N PRO A 272 -14.89 14.35 28.71
CA PRO A 272 -14.55 15.74 29.07
C PRO A 272 -13.77 16.49 27.97
N ASN A 273 -12.88 15.78 27.29
CA ASN A 273 -12.03 16.33 26.22
C ASN A 273 -12.39 15.64 24.90
N ALA A 274 -13.65 15.78 24.48
CA ALA A 274 -14.17 15.14 23.28
C ALA A 274 -13.33 15.47 22.04
N GLU A 275 -12.88 14.45 21.34
CA GLU A 275 -12.15 14.54 20.06
C GLU A 275 -13.07 14.14 18.90
N ASN A 276 -12.96 14.89 17.81
CA ASN A 276 -13.70 14.57 16.59
C ASN A 276 -12.92 13.54 15.74
N PRO A 277 -13.51 12.39 15.38
CA PRO A 277 -12.82 11.36 14.60
C PRO A 277 -12.35 11.87 13.22
N TYR A 278 -13.03 12.80 12.61
CA TYR A 278 -12.62 13.37 11.31
C TYR A 278 -11.37 14.23 11.42
N THR A 279 -11.24 15.00 12.51
CA THR A 279 -10.03 15.81 12.77
C THR A 279 -8.83 14.91 12.98
N LEU A 280 -8.94 13.94 13.87
CA LEU A 280 -7.87 12.99 14.16
C LEU A 280 -7.48 12.17 12.90
N HIS A 281 -8.47 11.78 12.10
CA HIS A 281 -8.23 11.10 10.83
C HIS A 281 -7.45 11.96 9.83
N ALA A 282 -7.82 13.24 9.68
CA ALA A 282 -7.12 14.15 8.78
C ALA A 282 -5.65 14.36 9.21
N GLU A 283 -5.39 14.54 10.50
CA GLU A 283 -4.04 14.68 11.04
C GLU A 283 -3.21 13.40 10.88
N LEU A 284 -3.82 12.23 11.08
CA LEU A 284 -3.16 10.93 10.81
C LEU A 284 -2.79 10.80 9.33
N GLN A 285 -3.69 11.17 8.44
CA GLN A 285 -3.45 11.13 7.00
C GLN A 285 -2.28 12.02 6.59
N GLU A 286 -2.25 13.27 7.08
CA GLU A 286 -1.17 14.21 6.82
C GLU A 286 0.16 13.67 7.36
N THR A 287 0.17 13.19 8.61
CA THR A 287 1.36 12.63 9.25
C THR A 287 1.95 11.47 8.45
N MET A 288 1.13 10.50 8.05
CA MET A 288 1.60 9.33 7.30
C MET A 288 2.05 9.69 5.88
N ASN A 289 1.37 10.65 5.24
CA ASN A 289 1.76 11.12 3.91
C ASN A 289 3.12 11.83 3.92
N ASP A 290 3.33 12.71 4.88
CA ASP A 290 4.49 13.60 4.90
C ASP A 290 5.74 12.92 5.48
N LEU A 291 5.57 12.07 6.49
CA LEU A 291 6.67 11.51 7.27
C LEU A 291 6.96 10.02 6.97
N VAL A 292 5.98 9.26 6.43
CA VAL A 292 6.12 7.82 6.10
C VAL A 292 5.68 7.53 4.66
N GLY A 293 5.71 8.54 3.79
CA GLY A 293 5.24 8.47 2.42
C GLY A 293 6.13 7.67 1.46
N ILE A 294 6.27 8.16 0.21
CA ILE A 294 6.97 7.45 -0.88
C ILE A 294 8.47 7.37 -0.63
N ILE A 295 9.08 8.48 -0.18
CA ILE A 295 10.52 8.57 0.12
C ILE A 295 10.63 8.88 1.61
N ARG A 296 11.30 8.02 2.34
CA ARG A 296 11.33 7.98 3.81
C ARG A 296 12.72 8.30 4.34
N LYS A 297 12.79 8.88 5.53
CA LYS A 297 14.03 9.13 6.29
C LYS A 297 13.83 8.74 7.74
N GLU A 298 14.88 8.24 8.40
CA GLU A 298 14.85 7.86 9.81
C GLU A 298 14.22 8.94 10.69
N ALA A 299 14.75 10.16 10.65
CA ALA A 299 14.27 11.26 11.48
C ALA A 299 12.79 11.64 11.22
N GLU A 300 12.29 11.49 9.99
CA GLU A 300 10.88 11.72 9.66
C GLU A 300 9.99 10.60 10.21
N ILE A 301 10.42 9.32 10.09
CA ILE A 301 9.71 8.17 10.64
C ILE A 301 9.65 8.24 12.18
N GLU A 302 10.73 8.63 12.85
CA GLU A 302 10.74 8.81 14.30
C GLU A 302 9.75 9.90 14.76
N GLN A 303 9.65 11.00 14.02
CA GLN A 303 8.63 12.03 14.27
C GLN A 303 7.21 11.49 14.06
N ALA A 304 6.99 10.66 13.03
CA ALA A 304 5.70 10.03 12.81
C ALA A 304 5.32 9.11 13.97
N LEU A 305 6.25 8.31 14.48
CA LEU A 305 6.01 7.42 15.63
C LEU A 305 5.63 8.23 16.88
N ALA A 306 6.32 9.34 17.16
CA ALA A 306 5.96 10.22 18.28
C ALA A 306 4.54 10.81 18.14
N LYS A 307 4.14 11.20 16.92
CA LYS A 307 2.76 11.65 16.64
C LYS A 307 1.73 10.53 16.75
N LEU A 308 2.07 9.31 16.32
CA LEU A 308 1.18 8.14 16.48
C LEU A 308 0.90 7.84 17.95
N ASP A 309 1.91 7.94 18.83
CA ASP A 309 1.73 7.81 20.28
C ASP A 309 0.80 8.89 20.86
N GLU A 310 0.89 10.12 20.35
CA GLU A 310 -0.04 11.19 20.73
C GLU A 310 -1.46 10.88 20.23
N PHE A 311 -1.60 10.45 18.98
CA PHE A 311 -2.91 10.12 18.41
C PHE A 311 -3.59 8.95 19.12
N LYS A 312 -2.86 7.93 19.56
CA LYS A 312 -3.39 6.84 20.39
C LYS A 312 -3.99 7.37 21.69
N LYS A 313 -3.31 8.31 22.38
CA LYS A 313 -3.82 8.95 23.62
C LYS A 313 -5.08 9.77 23.33
N ARG A 314 -5.10 10.50 22.22
CA ARG A 314 -6.24 11.31 21.81
C ARG A 314 -7.41 10.45 21.36
N TYR A 315 -7.18 9.31 20.73
CA TYR A 315 -8.22 8.36 20.33
C TYR A 315 -9.10 7.91 21.51
N ALA A 316 -8.54 7.78 22.70
CA ALA A 316 -9.30 7.48 23.91
C ALA A 316 -10.43 8.49 24.19
N ASN A 317 -10.33 9.72 23.67
CA ASN A 317 -11.30 10.79 23.81
C ASN A 317 -12.23 10.96 22.61
N VAL A 318 -12.16 10.09 21.59
CA VAL A 318 -13.02 10.18 20.41
C VAL A 318 -14.47 9.99 20.81
N VAL A 319 -15.32 10.93 20.35
CA VAL A 319 -16.77 10.96 20.56
C VAL A 319 -17.46 11.22 19.23
N VAL A 320 -18.63 10.60 19.07
CA VAL A 320 -19.46 10.78 17.88
C VAL A 320 -20.83 11.30 18.25
N ASP A 321 -21.32 12.22 17.43
CA ASP A 321 -22.68 12.75 17.55
C ASP A 321 -23.68 11.94 16.71
N GLY A 322 -24.98 12.10 17.00
CA GLY A 322 -26.06 11.50 16.24
C GLY A 322 -26.49 10.12 16.69
N GLY A 323 -27.25 9.46 15.85
CA GLY A 323 -27.82 8.13 16.13
C GLY A 323 -26.93 6.99 15.68
N ARG A 324 -27.39 5.76 15.97
CA ARG A 324 -26.68 4.51 15.59
C ARG A 324 -27.04 4.02 14.18
N ILE A 325 -27.85 4.74 13.44
CA ILE A 325 -28.31 4.38 12.10
C ILE A 325 -27.66 5.33 11.09
N PHE A 326 -26.98 4.79 10.09
CA PHE A 326 -26.28 5.56 9.06
C PHE A 326 -25.33 6.64 9.61
N ASN A 327 -24.50 6.27 10.58
CA ASN A 327 -23.54 7.18 11.21
C ASN A 327 -22.11 6.94 10.71
N PRO A 328 -21.63 7.66 9.68
CA PRO A 328 -20.28 7.50 9.17
C PRO A 328 -19.20 7.92 10.18
N GLY A 329 -19.49 8.85 11.09
CA GLY A 329 -18.58 9.24 12.17
C GLY A 329 -18.32 8.10 13.14
N TRP A 330 -19.35 7.30 13.46
CA TRP A 330 -19.18 6.10 14.29
C TRP A 330 -18.33 5.05 13.60
N HIS A 331 -18.57 4.76 12.32
CA HIS A 331 -17.72 3.84 11.56
C HIS A 331 -16.27 4.33 11.53
N LEU A 332 -16.06 5.63 11.29
CA LEU A 332 -14.73 6.21 11.31
C LEU A 332 -14.06 6.09 12.68
N ALA A 333 -14.81 6.30 13.78
CA ALA A 333 -14.29 6.15 15.14
C ALA A 333 -13.81 4.72 15.44
N ILE A 334 -14.55 3.71 14.96
CA ILE A 334 -14.13 2.29 15.07
C ILE A 334 -12.89 2.04 14.20
N ASP A 335 -12.91 2.50 12.96
CA ASP A 335 -11.80 2.31 12.00
C ASP A 335 -10.51 3.00 12.46
N MET A 336 -10.60 4.14 13.14
CA MET A 336 -9.43 4.91 13.63
C MET A 336 -8.48 4.08 14.49
N ARG A 337 -9.01 3.20 15.32
CA ARG A 337 -8.20 2.28 16.15
C ARG A 337 -7.31 1.40 15.27
N ASN A 338 -7.90 0.80 14.27
CA ASN A 338 -7.21 -0.10 13.34
C ASN A 338 -6.23 0.66 12.46
N MET A 339 -6.59 1.88 12.05
CA MET A 339 -5.72 2.76 11.28
C MET A 339 -4.46 3.14 12.07
N LEU A 340 -4.59 3.47 13.36
CA LEU A 340 -3.45 3.79 14.22
C LEU A 340 -2.52 2.58 14.38
N LEU A 341 -3.08 1.38 14.59
CA LEU A 341 -2.31 0.14 14.72
C LEU A 341 -1.52 -0.17 13.44
N VAL A 342 -2.19 -0.15 12.29
CA VAL A 342 -1.54 -0.42 11.00
C VAL A 342 -0.49 0.65 10.65
N SER A 343 -0.78 1.93 10.95
CA SER A 343 0.19 3.02 10.73
C SER A 343 1.46 2.82 11.54
N GLU A 344 1.35 2.35 12.78
CA GLU A 344 2.50 2.02 13.61
C GLU A 344 3.27 0.80 13.07
N CYS A 345 2.58 -0.26 12.60
CA CYS A 345 3.23 -1.39 11.93
C CYS A 345 4.08 -0.93 10.75
N VAL A 346 3.49 -0.11 9.86
CA VAL A 346 4.18 0.43 8.69
C VAL A 346 5.38 1.29 9.09
N ALA A 347 5.21 2.21 10.04
CA ALA A 347 6.27 3.12 10.46
C ALA A 347 7.42 2.38 11.15
N LYS A 348 7.14 1.45 12.08
CA LYS A 348 8.17 0.67 12.78
C LYS A 348 8.93 -0.28 11.84
N ALA A 349 8.22 -0.97 10.94
CA ALA A 349 8.85 -1.82 9.95
C ALA A 349 9.71 -1.00 8.97
N ALA A 350 9.21 0.15 8.50
CA ALA A 350 9.96 1.06 7.63
C ALA A 350 11.21 1.64 8.30
N LEU A 351 11.16 1.93 9.62
CA LEU A 351 12.31 2.37 10.39
C LEU A 351 13.38 1.28 10.48
N GLN A 352 12.95 0.06 10.76
CA GLN A 352 13.85 -1.06 10.98
C GLN A 352 14.53 -1.56 9.71
N ARG A 353 13.85 -1.50 8.53
CA ARG A 353 14.43 -1.89 7.24
C ARG A 353 15.37 -0.82 6.72
N THR A 354 16.67 -1.03 6.87
CA THR A 354 17.74 -0.09 6.48
C THR A 354 18.25 -0.35 5.06
N GLU A 355 17.34 -0.41 4.10
CA GLU A 355 17.60 -0.54 2.66
C GLU A 355 16.48 0.13 1.85
N SER A 356 16.64 0.22 0.54
CA SER A 356 15.57 0.54 -0.40
C SER A 356 15.29 -0.68 -1.28
N ARG A 357 13.99 -1.13 -1.32
CA ARG A 357 13.58 -2.32 -2.07
C ARG A 357 12.11 -2.23 -2.46
N GLY A 358 11.79 -2.37 -3.74
CA GLY A 358 10.42 -2.41 -4.23
C GLY A 358 9.59 -1.20 -3.81
N GLY A 359 8.50 -1.42 -3.07
CA GLY A 359 7.63 -0.37 -2.54
C GLY A 359 8.17 0.39 -1.33
N HIS A 360 9.36 0.03 -0.81
CA HIS A 360 10.00 0.69 0.31
C HIS A 360 11.23 1.47 -0.15
N THR A 361 11.24 2.79 0.02
CA THR A 361 12.34 3.66 -0.38
C THR A 361 12.82 4.50 0.80
N ARG A 362 14.11 4.38 1.12
CA ARG A 362 14.83 5.13 2.16
C ARG A 362 15.85 6.06 1.50
N ASP A 363 15.71 7.37 1.68
CA ASP A 363 16.68 8.36 1.17
C ASP A 363 18.04 8.27 1.88
N ASP A 364 18.01 7.86 3.15
CA ASP A 364 19.19 7.61 4.00
C ASP A 364 19.79 6.21 3.79
N HIS A 365 19.11 5.29 3.09
CA HIS A 365 19.57 3.96 2.70
C HIS A 365 19.10 3.66 1.26
N PRO A 366 19.68 4.31 0.22
CA PRO A 366 19.13 4.29 -1.13
C PRO A 366 19.29 2.95 -1.87
N ASP A 367 20.24 2.12 -1.44
CA ASP A 367 20.59 0.87 -2.10
C ASP A 367 19.88 -0.34 -1.47
N MET A 368 19.75 -1.42 -2.24
CA MET A 368 19.34 -2.72 -1.71
C MET A 368 20.52 -3.34 -0.93
N ASP A 369 20.20 -3.95 0.21
CA ASP A 369 21.16 -4.71 1.01
C ASP A 369 20.86 -6.23 0.93
N ALA A 370 21.84 -7.02 0.52
CA ALA A 370 21.71 -8.47 0.40
C ALA A 370 21.34 -9.17 1.72
N ASN A 371 21.69 -8.58 2.87
CA ASN A 371 21.33 -9.13 4.18
C ASN A 371 19.81 -9.10 4.44
N TRP A 372 19.08 -8.18 3.80
CA TRP A 372 17.64 -8.08 3.91
C TRP A 372 16.86 -8.99 2.95
N ARG A 373 17.54 -9.65 2.01
CA ARG A 373 16.91 -10.46 0.95
C ARG A 373 15.98 -11.55 1.48
N ASN A 374 16.37 -12.24 2.53
CA ASN A 374 15.63 -13.34 3.13
C ASN A 374 15.03 -12.97 4.49
N THR A 375 14.73 -11.67 4.70
CA THR A 375 14.23 -11.18 5.97
C THR A 375 12.83 -10.59 5.78
N LEU A 376 11.87 -11.15 6.49
CA LEU A 376 10.55 -10.55 6.72
C LEU A 376 10.60 -9.70 7.99
N LEU A 377 9.85 -8.61 8.01
CA LEU A 377 9.57 -7.86 9.23
C LEU A 377 8.17 -8.22 9.72
N VAL A 378 8.12 -8.89 10.85
CA VAL A 378 6.85 -9.37 11.41
C VAL A 378 6.42 -8.49 12.58
N CYS A 379 5.26 -7.90 12.43
CA CYS A 379 4.61 -7.06 13.45
C CYS A 379 3.65 -7.88 14.29
N ARG A 380 3.72 -7.67 15.62
CA ARG A 380 2.81 -8.25 16.62
C ARG A 380 2.43 -7.18 17.62
N THR A 381 1.26 -7.31 18.23
CA THR A 381 0.90 -6.48 19.40
C THR A 381 1.82 -6.77 20.57
N ALA A 382 2.20 -5.74 21.31
CA ALA A 382 3.03 -5.89 22.50
C ALA A 382 2.28 -6.71 23.58
N PRO A 383 2.95 -7.65 24.26
CA PRO A 383 2.32 -8.50 25.25
C PRO A 383 1.83 -7.68 26.47
N GLY A 384 0.73 -8.11 27.06
CA GLY A 384 0.20 -7.54 28.30
C GLY A 384 -0.68 -6.30 28.13
N GLN A 385 -0.93 -5.84 26.92
CA GLN A 385 -1.88 -4.75 26.62
C GLN A 385 -3.25 -5.34 26.26
N ASP A 386 -4.31 -4.67 26.74
CA ASP A 386 -5.69 -5.07 26.45
C ASP A 386 -6.19 -4.40 25.16
N PRO A 387 -6.33 -5.16 24.07
CA PRO A 387 -6.77 -4.61 22.82
C PRO A 387 -8.25 -4.16 22.83
N GLU A 388 -9.05 -4.48 23.84
CA GLU A 388 -10.45 -4.02 23.93
C GLU A 388 -10.55 -2.59 24.50
N THR A 389 -9.59 -2.16 25.29
CA THR A 389 -9.64 -0.89 26.03
C THR A 389 -8.68 0.18 25.47
N GLU A 390 -7.62 -0.21 24.78
CA GLU A 390 -6.60 0.70 24.25
C GLU A 390 -6.14 0.30 22.84
N VAL A 391 -5.47 1.20 22.12
CA VAL A 391 -4.75 0.87 20.89
C VAL A 391 -3.40 0.29 21.31
N PRO A 392 -3.16 -1.02 21.12
CA PRO A 392 -1.94 -1.64 21.61
C PRO A 392 -0.70 -1.14 20.84
N ASP A 393 0.44 -1.18 21.50
CA ASP A 393 1.72 -0.95 20.87
C ASP A 393 2.13 -2.15 20.00
N VAL A 394 2.99 -1.88 19.00
CA VAL A 394 3.49 -2.89 18.08
C VAL A 394 4.95 -3.21 18.39
N THR A 395 5.29 -4.48 18.34
CA THR A 395 6.67 -4.98 18.28
C THR A 395 6.95 -5.47 16.86
N VAL A 396 8.17 -5.20 16.34
CA VAL A 396 8.62 -5.67 15.03
C VAL A 396 9.82 -6.59 15.21
N THR A 397 9.75 -7.77 14.63
CA THR A 397 10.79 -8.80 14.74
C THR A 397 11.24 -9.23 13.36
N PRO A 398 12.55 -9.22 13.05
CA PRO A 398 13.06 -9.84 11.83
C PRO A 398 12.89 -11.36 11.90
N GLU A 399 12.33 -11.95 10.85
CA GLU A 399 12.21 -13.40 10.69
C GLU A 399 12.82 -13.84 9.37
N THR A 400 13.36 -15.06 9.35
CA THR A 400 14.01 -15.58 8.15
C THR A 400 12.96 -16.16 7.20
N GLN A 401 12.88 -15.58 6.02
CA GLN A 401 12.08 -16.12 4.92
C GLN A 401 12.77 -17.34 4.30
N LEU A 402 11.98 -18.30 3.84
CA LEU A 402 12.49 -19.40 3.02
C LEU A 402 13.15 -18.84 1.74
N PRO A 403 14.35 -19.32 1.39
CA PRO A 403 15.00 -18.88 0.16
C PRO A 403 14.20 -19.30 -1.06
N MET A 404 14.35 -18.56 -2.15
CA MET A 404 13.78 -18.95 -3.43
C MET A 404 14.31 -20.33 -3.85
N ARG A 405 13.44 -21.16 -4.40
CA ARG A 405 13.78 -22.50 -4.85
C ARG A 405 14.84 -22.45 -5.96
N ALA A 406 15.81 -23.35 -5.90
CA ALA A 406 16.94 -23.39 -6.84
C ALA A 406 16.50 -23.59 -8.31
N ASP A 407 15.43 -24.37 -8.55
CA ASP A 407 14.87 -24.55 -9.89
C ASP A 407 14.23 -23.27 -10.48
N LEU A 408 13.72 -22.38 -9.64
CA LEU A 408 13.28 -21.05 -10.05
C LEU A 408 14.46 -20.11 -10.30
N LEU A 409 15.47 -20.12 -9.43
CA LEU A 409 16.68 -19.30 -9.60
C LEU A 409 17.36 -19.56 -10.93
N ALA A 410 17.43 -20.83 -11.38
CA ALA A 410 17.99 -21.22 -12.66
C ALA A 410 17.21 -20.69 -13.90
N THR A 411 16.05 -20.10 -13.70
CA THR A 411 15.26 -19.47 -14.79
C THR A 411 15.58 -18.00 -15.01
N PHE A 412 16.34 -17.37 -14.08
CA PHE A 412 16.70 -15.96 -14.18
C PHE A 412 18.02 -15.78 -14.93
N GLU A 413 18.11 -14.69 -15.68
CA GLU A 413 19.39 -14.29 -16.27
C GLU A 413 20.39 -13.85 -15.18
N LEU A 414 21.67 -14.08 -15.43
CA LEU A 414 22.76 -13.70 -14.49
C LEU A 414 22.73 -12.19 -14.14
N SER A 415 22.34 -11.35 -15.07
CA SER A 415 22.14 -9.90 -14.86
C SER A 415 21.08 -9.60 -13.80
N GLU A 416 20.02 -10.38 -13.74
CA GLU A 416 18.96 -10.27 -12.74
C GLU A 416 19.45 -10.80 -11.38
N LEU A 417 20.09 -11.98 -11.36
CA LEU A 417 20.60 -12.56 -10.14
C LEU A 417 21.62 -11.66 -9.44
N LYS A 418 22.47 -10.96 -10.19
CA LYS A 418 23.47 -10.00 -9.66
C LYS A 418 22.85 -8.83 -8.89
N LYS A 419 21.59 -8.55 -9.06
CA LYS A 419 20.88 -7.51 -8.28
C LYS A 419 20.60 -7.97 -6.84
N TYR A 420 20.50 -9.26 -6.62
CA TYR A 420 20.04 -9.85 -5.37
C TYR A 420 21.08 -10.72 -4.65
N TYR A 421 22.09 -11.22 -5.37
CA TYR A 421 23.10 -12.15 -4.88
C TYR A 421 24.49 -11.58 -5.01
N THR A 422 25.32 -11.83 -4.02
CA THR A 422 26.74 -11.45 -4.05
C THR A 422 27.51 -12.27 -5.08
N ALA A 423 28.65 -11.75 -5.54
CA ALA A 423 29.53 -12.47 -6.45
C ALA A 423 30.01 -13.82 -5.86
N GLN A 424 30.18 -13.91 -4.54
CA GLN A 424 30.56 -15.13 -3.86
C GLN A 424 29.45 -16.17 -3.92
N GLU A 425 28.20 -15.79 -3.56
CA GLU A 425 27.04 -16.70 -3.63
C GLU A 425 26.82 -17.23 -5.04
N LEU A 426 26.94 -16.35 -6.06
CA LEU A 426 26.79 -16.76 -7.46
C LEU A 426 27.93 -17.71 -7.91
N ALA A 427 29.14 -17.56 -7.35
CA ALA A 427 30.25 -18.48 -7.64
C ALA A 427 30.09 -19.85 -6.95
N GLU A 428 29.42 -19.89 -5.80
CA GLU A 428 29.07 -21.11 -5.08
C GLU A 428 27.92 -21.89 -5.75
N HIS A 429 27.13 -21.23 -6.59
CA HIS A 429 25.95 -21.77 -7.27
C HIS A 429 25.98 -21.56 -8.79
N PRO A 430 26.95 -22.13 -9.50
CA PRO A 430 27.06 -21.93 -10.96
C PRO A 430 25.83 -22.44 -11.75
N GLU A 431 25.07 -23.35 -11.18
CA GLU A 431 23.82 -23.88 -11.76
C GLU A 431 22.71 -22.82 -11.89
N TRP A 432 22.80 -21.69 -11.20
CA TRP A 432 21.80 -20.59 -11.32
C TRP A 432 22.07 -19.71 -12.55
N SER A 433 23.21 -19.84 -13.19
CA SER A 433 23.63 -18.97 -14.30
C SER A 433 23.75 -19.73 -15.65
N SER A 434 23.11 -20.88 -15.75
CA SER A 434 23.17 -21.75 -16.94
C SER A 434 22.13 -21.40 -18.00
#